data_8a79fb17e3c26971ee0699dd9ec52ee1
#
_entry.id   8a79fb17e3c26971ee0699dd9ec52ee1
#
_cell.length_a   1.000
_cell.length_b   1.000
_cell.length_c   1.000
_cell.angle_alpha   90.00
_cell.angle_beta   90.00
_cell.angle_gamma   90.00
#
_symmetry.space_group_name_H-M   'P 1'
#
loop_
_entity.id
_entity.type
_entity.pdbx_description
1 polymer ?
#
loop_
_entity_poly.entity_id
_entity_poly.type
_entity_poly.pdbx_seq_one_letter_code
_entity_poly.pdbx_strand_id
1 'polypeptide(L)'
;MSEVQGYLWMRDNGSPLMVAAERNFVADRSDPMVPIELVRPLHLESGLLIGGKARGGDRPRLTEIDMVEGLTPEDYRAKAVPFTELVSIDPLERFVLETEPSLVEPRVAELIAPLGKGQRCLIVSPPKAGKTTLLQQMAHAIAVNHPLTTIFVLLVDERPEEVTDWKRSIILGDVFASSSDQSIDNHIQVTEMVFERARRL
;
A
#
# COMPACT_ATOMS: atom_id res chain seq x y z
N MET A 1 -25.01 -15.88 4.05
CA MET A 1 -24.03 -14.91 4.57
C MET A 1 -22.67 -15.50 4.28
N SER A 2 -21.78 -14.73 3.69
CA SER A 2 -20.38 -15.11 3.44
C SER A 2 -19.45 -14.26 4.31
N GLU A 3 -18.40 -14.86 4.81
CA GLU A 3 -17.29 -14.11 5.39
C GLU A 3 -16.52 -13.43 4.26
N VAL A 4 -16.17 -12.18 4.47
CA VAL A 4 -15.44 -11.35 3.51
C VAL A 4 -14.37 -10.54 4.23
N GLN A 5 -13.26 -10.29 3.54
CA GLN A 5 -12.15 -9.48 4.03
C GLN A 5 -11.61 -8.63 2.89
N GLY A 6 -11.22 -7.41 3.17
CA GLY A 6 -10.65 -6.49 2.19
C GLY A 6 -10.36 -5.13 2.80
N TYR A 7 -9.94 -4.20 1.96
CA TYR A 7 -9.52 -2.87 2.39
C TYR A 7 -10.65 -1.87 2.22
N LEU A 8 -10.90 -1.10 3.27
CA LEU A 8 -11.92 -0.05 3.23
C LEU A 8 -11.50 1.09 2.30
N TRP A 9 -12.37 1.46 1.39
CA TRP A 9 -12.22 2.64 0.55
C TRP A 9 -13.40 3.59 0.77
N MET A 10 -13.13 4.75 1.37
CA MET A 10 -14.09 5.85 1.54
C MET A 10 -14.13 6.68 0.26
N ARG A 11 -15.24 6.65 -0.45
CA ARG A 11 -15.39 7.39 -1.72
C ARG A 11 -16.00 8.76 -1.46
N ASP A 12 -15.55 9.77 -2.17
CA ASP A 12 -16.10 11.13 -2.08
C ASP A 12 -17.58 11.15 -2.49
N ASN A 13 -17.91 10.42 -3.55
CA ASN A 13 -19.26 10.33 -4.09
C ASN A 13 -19.76 8.88 -4.05
N GLY A 14 -20.37 8.48 -2.95
CA GLY A 14 -20.99 7.17 -2.84
C GLY A 14 -20.75 6.45 -1.51
N SER A 15 -21.31 5.24 -1.42
CA SER A 15 -21.09 4.39 -0.26
C SER A 15 -19.66 3.84 -0.24
N PRO A 16 -19.06 3.69 0.95
CA PRO A 16 -17.77 3.00 1.08
C PRO A 16 -17.81 1.59 0.50
N LEU A 17 -16.67 1.14 -0.02
CA LEU A 17 -16.48 -0.21 -0.55
C LEU A 17 -15.37 -0.93 0.20
N MET A 18 -15.43 -2.26 0.16
CA MET A 18 -14.34 -3.14 0.57
C MET A 18 -13.64 -3.62 -0.70
N VAL A 19 -12.43 -3.11 -0.97
CA VAL A 19 -11.67 -3.40 -2.19
C VAL A 19 -10.53 -4.38 -1.94
N ALA A 20 -10.06 -5.06 -2.99
CA ALA A 20 -9.03 -6.09 -2.89
C ALA A 20 -7.65 -5.58 -3.36
N ALA A 21 -6.60 -5.90 -2.58
CA ALA A 21 -5.21 -5.56 -2.92
C ALA A 21 -4.73 -6.28 -4.19
N GLU A 22 -5.19 -7.52 -4.41
CA GLU A 22 -4.85 -8.35 -5.58
C GLU A 22 -5.31 -7.72 -6.90
N ARG A 23 -6.30 -6.83 -6.84
CA ARG A 23 -6.77 -6.03 -7.96
C ARG A 23 -6.23 -4.60 -7.93
N ASN A 24 -5.11 -4.35 -7.26
CA ASN A 24 -4.54 -3.01 -7.08
C ASN A 24 -5.55 -2.01 -6.48
N PHE A 25 -6.44 -2.47 -5.60
CA PHE A 25 -7.54 -1.68 -5.01
C PHE A 25 -8.55 -1.11 -6.02
N VAL A 26 -8.50 -1.50 -7.30
CA VAL A 26 -9.50 -1.07 -8.30
C VAL A 26 -10.84 -1.69 -7.95
N ALA A 27 -11.86 -0.84 -7.89
CA ALA A 27 -13.21 -1.27 -7.53
C ALA A 27 -13.83 -2.19 -8.59
N ASP A 28 -14.53 -3.22 -8.12
CA ASP A 28 -15.31 -4.15 -8.93
C ASP A 28 -16.77 -4.21 -8.46
N ARG A 29 -17.65 -4.71 -9.32
CA ARG A 29 -19.08 -4.87 -8.97
C ARG A 29 -19.32 -5.88 -7.86
N SER A 30 -18.42 -6.84 -7.72
CA SER A 30 -18.47 -7.85 -6.66
C SER A 30 -17.97 -7.34 -5.30
N ASP A 31 -17.40 -6.14 -5.23
CA ASP A 31 -16.89 -5.58 -4.00
C ASP A 31 -18.03 -5.27 -3.03
N PRO A 32 -17.92 -5.73 -1.76
CA PRO A 32 -18.93 -5.45 -0.76
C PRO A 32 -19.08 -3.95 -0.48
N MET A 33 -20.32 -3.47 -0.54
CA MET A 33 -20.66 -2.13 -0.04
C MET A 33 -20.62 -2.14 1.48
N VAL A 34 -19.92 -1.17 2.06
CA VAL A 34 -19.82 -1.01 3.52
C VAL A 34 -20.77 0.10 3.97
N PRO A 35 -21.81 -0.21 4.75
CA PRO A 35 -22.71 0.82 5.27
C PRO A 35 -21.98 1.81 6.15
N ILE A 36 -22.26 3.09 5.97
CA ILE A 36 -21.62 4.17 6.75
C ILE A 36 -21.92 4.05 8.25
N GLU A 37 -23.04 3.40 8.58
CA GLU A 37 -23.48 3.14 9.95
C GLU A 37 -22.53 2.17 10.69
N LEU A 38 -21.80 1.33 9.95
CA LEU A 38 -20.77 0.45 10.50
C LEU A 38 -19.41 1.16 10.62
N VAL A 39 -19.14 2.14 9.76
CA VAL A 39 -17.86 2.85 9.68
C VAL A 39 -17.75 3.94 10.75
N ARG A 40 -18.79 4.78 10.89
CA ARG A 40 -18.78 5.96 11.75
C ARG A 40 -18.52 5.69 13.23
N PRO A 41 -19.17 4.69 13.87
CA PRO A 41 -18.96 4.44 15.31
C PRO A 41 -17.55 3.98 15.65
N LEU A 42 -16.85 3.41 14.68
CA LEU A 42 -15.48 2.89 14.82
C LEU A 42 -14.41 3.85 14.30
N HIS A 43 -14.80 5.01 13.75
CA HIS A 43 -13.92 5.99 13.13
C HIS A 43 -12.98 5.37 12.07
N LEU A 44 -13.52 4.43 11.26
CA LEU A 44 -12.73 3.76 10.23
C LEU A 44 -12.44 4.71 9.07
N GLU A 45 -11.24 4.57 8.52
CA GLU A 45 -10.73 5.38 7.41
C GLU A 45 -10.26 4.50 6.26
N SER A 46 -10.03 5.08 5.08
CA SER A 46 -9.49 4.36 3.92
C SER A 46 -8.17 3.67 4.25
N GLY A 47 -7.90 2.55 3.59
CA GLY A 47 -6.67 1.77 3.74
C GLY A 47 -6.68 0.76 4.89
N LEU A 48 -7.68 0.78 5.79
CA LEU A 48 -7.81 -0.23 6.84
C LEU A 48 -8.25 -1.58 6.27
N LEU A 49 -7.60 -2.64 6.74
CA LEU A 49 -8.03 -4.01 6.48
C LEU A 49 -9.20 -4.34 7.40
N ILE A 50 -10.36 -4.63 6.83
CA ILE A 50 -11.57 -4.98 7.58
C ILE A 50 -12.09 -6.35 7.17
N GLY A 51 -12.69 -7.07 8.09
CA GLY A 51 -13.37 -8.33 7.88
C GLY A 51 -14.75 -8.32 8.50
N GLY A 52 -15.61 -9.21 8.00
CA GLY A 52 -16.95 -9.32 8.52
C GLY A 52 -17.87 -10.17 7.65
N LYS A 53 -19.18 -10.05 7.90
CA LYS A 53 -20.20 -10.82 7.20
C LYS A 53 -20.90 -9.97 6.14
N ALA A 54 -20.97 -10.49 4.92
CA ALA A 54 -21.71 -9.87 3.83
C ALA A 54 -22.95 -10.67 3.45
N ARG A 55 -23.97 -9.97 2.95
CA ARG A 55 -25.21 -10.53 2.43
C ARG A 55 -25.51 -9.93 1.05
N GLY A 56 -25.98 -10.77 0.14
CA GLY A 56 -26.34 -10.37 -1.23
C GLY A 56 -25.67 -11.26 -2.27
N GLY A 57 -26.06 -11.09 -3.56
CA GLY A 57 -25.48 -11.76 -4.72
C GLY A 57 -24.46 -10.86 -5.43
N ASP A 58 -24.85 -10.32 -6.62
CA ASP A 58 -23.97 -9.52 -7.49
C ASP A 58 -23.47 -8.19 -6.89
N ARG A 59 -24.10 -7.71 -5.82
CA ARG A 59 -23.68 -6.51 -5.07
C ARG A 59 -23.81 -6.81 -3.58
N PRO A 60 -22.80 -7.45 -2.99
CA PRO A 60 -22.82 -7.80 -1.59
C PRO A 60 -22.80 -6.53 -0.72
N ARG A 61 -23.47 -6.62 0.43
CA ARG A 61 -23.48 -5.55 1.43
C ARG A 61 -22.99 -6.12 2.75
N LEU A 62 -22.03 -5.44 3.36
CA LEU A 62 -21.55 -5.79 4.69
C LEU A 62 -22.66 -5.58 5.71
N THR A 63 -22.87 -6.54 6.57
CA THR A 63 -23.90 -6.51 7.63
C THR A 63 -23.28 -6.35 9.01
N GLU A 64 -22.03 -6.75 9.16
CA GLU A 64 -21.30 -6.74 10.41
C GLU A 64 -19.79 -6.60 10.12
N ILE A 65 -19.07 -5.85 10.94
CA ILE A 65 -17.60 -5.83 10.97
C ILE A 65 -17.19 -6.56 12.25
N ASP A 66 -16.42 -7.61 12.11
CA ASP A 66 -15.91 -8.43 13.21
C ASP A 66 -14.38 -8.36 13.37
N MET A 67 -13.68 -7.76 12.38
CA MET A 67 -12.24 -7.58 12.40
C MET A 67 -11.82 -6.26 11.77
N VAL A 68 -10.86 -5.56 12.40
CA VAL A 68 -10.15 -4.38 11.88
C VAL A 68 -8.66 -4.56 12.20
N GLU A 69 -7.80 -4.60 11.17
CA GLU A 69 -6.35 -4.82 11.30
C GLU A 69 -5.98 -6.03 12.17
N GLY A 70 -6.75 -7.12 12.05
CA GLY A 70 -6.52 -8.34 12.84
C GLY A 70 -7.00 -8.28 14.30
N LEU A 71 -7.61 -7.18 14.72
CA LEU A 71 -8.15 -6.97 16.06
C LEU A 71 -9.68 -7.01 16.04
N THR A 72 -10.30 -7.18 17.20
CA THR A 72 -11.72 -6.91 17.34
C THR A 72 -11.98 -5.40 17.16
N PRO A 73 -13.19 -4.98 16.71
CA PRO A 73 -13.52 -3.56 16.57
C PRO A 73 -13.31 -2.74 17.85
N GLU A 74 -13.61 -3.34 19.01
CA GLU A 74 -13.43 -2.73 20.34
C GLU A 74 -11.94 -2.54 20.66
N ASP A 75 -11.11 -3.57 20.45
CA ASP A 75 -9.66 -3.51 20.69
C ASP A 75 -8.99 -2.52 19.73
N TYR A 76 -9.41 -2.50 18.46
CA TYR A 76 -8.92 -1.52 17.49
C TYR A 76 -9.22 -0.10 17.97
N ARG A 77 -10.47 0.19 18.34
CA ARG A 77 -10.88 1.52 18.82
C ARG A 77 -10.10 1.96 20.05
N ALA A 78 -9.75 1.03 20.95
CA ALA A 78 -8.98 1.33 22.15
C ALA A 78 -7.50 1.63 21.88
N LYS A 79 -6.95 1.14 20.76
CA LYS A 79 -5.52 1.24 20.43
C LYS A 79 -5.22 2.21 19.28
N ALA A 80 -6.20 2.47 18.41
CA ALA A 80 -6.00 3.31 17.24
C ALA A 80 -5.67 4.75 17.63
N VAL A 81 -4.56 5.24 17.09
CA VAL A 81 -4.15 6.64 17.18
C VAL A 81 -4.27 7.24 15.77
N PRO A 82 -5.03 8.34 15.59
CA PRO A 82 -5.11 9.00 14.30
C PRO A 82 -3.72 9.44 13.79
N PHE A 83 -3.46 9.26 12.50
CA PHE A 83 -2.18 9.65 11.90
C PHE A 83 -1.79 11.10 12.18
N THR A 84 -2.78 12.00 12.24
CA THR A 84 -2.60 13.44 12.53
C THR A 84 -2.17 13.73 13.96
N GLU A 85 -2.34 12.79 14.88
CA GLU A 85 -1.94 12.90 16.29
C GLU A 85 -0.56 12.28 16.57
N LEU A 86 0.04 11.63 15.57
CA LEU A 86 1.38 11.08 15.68
C LEU A 86 2.44 12.18 15.74
N VAL A 87 3.45 11.96 16.58
CA VAL A 87 4.59 12.87 16.69
C VAL A 87 5.57 12.62 15.55
N SER A 88 5.89 13.67 14.79
CA SER A 88 6.93 13.61 13.76
C SER A 88 8.31 13.53 14.41
N ILE A 89 9.12 12.56 14.00
CA ILE A 89 10.51 12.37 14.45
C ILE A 89 11.45 12.39 13.26
N ASP A 90 12.71 12.81 13.50
CA ASP A 90 13.74 12.76 12.48
C ASP A 90 14.13 11.32 12.14
N PRO A 91 14.49 11.02 10.87
CA PRO A 91 14.88 9.68 10.41
C PRO A 91 16.33 9.37 10.87
N LEU A 92 16.50 8.96 12.13
CA LEU A 92 17.82 8.70 12.72
C LEU A 92 18.41 7.35 12.31
N GLU A 93 17.56 6.35 12.04
CA GLU A 93 18.01 5.02 11.62
C GLU A 93 18.05 4.94 10.09
N ARG A 94 19.21 4.56 9.54
CA ARG A 94 19.39 4.42 8.10
C ARG A 94 19.05 3.02 7.60
N PHE A 95 18.68 2.91 6.34
CA PHE A 95 18.66 1.64 5.61
C PHE A 95 20.07 1.28 5.17
N VAL A 96 20.50 0.05 5.44
CA VAL A 96 21.71 -0.54 4.87
C VAL A 96 21.36 -1.10 3.50
N LEU A 97 21.97 -0.57 2.45
CA LEU A 97 21.72 -0.95 1.05
C LEU A 97 22.84 -1.83 0.46
N GLU A 98 23.93 -2.05 1.19
CA GLU A 98 24.99 -2.96 0.78
C GLU A 98 24.55 -4.41 1.01
N THR A 99 24.58 -5.23 -0.04
CA THR A 99 24.27 -6.69 0.01
C THR A 99 25.43 -7.51 -0.54
N GLU A 100 25.68 -7.42 -1.84
CA GLU A 100 26.73 -8.16 -2.54
C GLU A 100 27.80 -7.20 -3.07
N PRO A 101 29.09 -7.62 -3.09
CA PRO A 101 30.18 -6.78 -3.61
C PRO A 101 30.01 -6.38 -5.09
N SER A 102 29.23 -7.15 -5.85
CA SER A 102 28.92 -6.89 -7.26
C SER A 102 27.89 -5.77 -7.48
N LEU A 103 27.05 -5.50 -6.49
CA LEU A 103 26.01 -4.46 -6.56
C LEU A 103 26.58 -3.13 -6.07
N VAL A 104 27.19 -2.38 -6.98
CA VAL A 104 27.89 -1.12 -6.66
C VAL A 104 26.90 0.05 -6.51
N GLU A 105 25.81 0.09 -7.29
CA GLU A 105 24.90 1.21 -7.36
C GLU A 105 24.22 1.53 -6.00
N PRO A 106 23.68 0.53 -5.26
CA PRO A 106 23.11 0.80 -3.93
C PRO A 106 24.16 1.30 -2.91
N ARG A 107 25.40 0.79 -2.99
CA ARG A 107 26.52 1.26 -2.12
C ARG A 107 26.87 2.72 -2.39
N VAL A 108 26.94 3.10 -3.67
CA VAL A 108 27.17 4.51 -4.04
C VAL A 108 26.04 5.40 -3.55
N ALA A 109 24.80 4.96 -3.71
CA ALA A 109 23.64 5.69 -3.21
C ALA A 109 23.69 5.85 -1.68
N GLU A 110 24.03 4.80 -0.93
CA GLU A 110 24.17 4.86 0.53
C GLU A 110 25.30 5.79 1.00
N LEU A 111 26.40 5.83 0.27
CA LEU A 111 27.55 6.68 0.61
C LEU A 111 27.30 8.18 0.33
N ILE A 112 26.58 8.49 -0.77
CA ILE A 112 26.38 9.87 -1.21
C ILE A 112 25.10 10.47 -0.60
N ALA A 113 24.03 9.67 -0.53
CA ALA A 113 22.70 10.08 -0.09
C ALA A 113 22.05 8.97 0.76
N PRO A 114 22.51 8.75 2.00
CA PRO A 114 21.96 7.69 2.84
C PRO A 114 20.47 7.91 3.08
N LEU A 115 19.70 6.81 2.98
CA LEU A 115 18.26 6.80 3.22
C LEU A 115 17.97 6.45 4.67
N GLY A 116 17.26 7.33 5.36
CA GLY A 116 16.74 7.08 6.71
C GLY A 116 15.34 6.47 6.70
N LYS A 117 15.01 5.66 7.69
CA LYS A 117 13.65 5.15 7.92
C LYS A 117 12.71 6.30 8.23
N GLY A 118 11.65 6.45 7.42
CA GLY A 118 10.72 7.60 7.46
C GLY A 118 11.12 8.79 6.59
N GLN A 119 12.29 8.76 5.93
CA GLN A 119 12.72 9.83 5.03
C GLN A 119 11.94 9.80 3.71
N ARG A 120 11.59 10.98 3.19
CA ARG A 120 11.10 11.18 1.83
C ARG A 120 12.26 11.53 0.92
N CYS A 121 12.46 10.73 -0.14
CA CYS A 121 13.53 10.93 -1.12
C CYS A 121 12.93 11.04 -2.53
N LEU A 122 13.50 11.89 -3.35
CA LEU A 122 13.15 12.02 -4.77
C LEU A 122 14.36 11.61 -5.63
N ILE A 123 14.15 10.61 -6.51
CA ILE A 123 15.14 10.17 -7.51
C ILE A 123 14.72 10.66 -8.88
N VAL A 124 15.49 11.57 -9.44
CA VAL A 124 15.26 12.13 -10.78
C VAL A 124 16.37 11.69 -11.71
N SER A 125 15.99 11.18 -12.89
CA SER A 125 16.97 10.76 -13.90
C SER A 125 16.40 10.96 -15.32
N PRO A 126 17.26 11.11 -16.32
CA PRO A 126 16.84 11.01 -17.72
C PRO A 126 16.29 9.61 -18.05
N PRO A 127 15.48 9.46 -19.10
CA PRO A 127 15.06 8.14 -19.59
C PRO A 127 16.27 7.24 -19.85
N LYS A 128 16.16 5.95 -19.53
CA LYS A 128 17.20 4.91 -19.72
C LYS A 128 18.50 5.12 -18.94
N ALA A 129 18.50 5.91 -17.87
CA ALA A 129 19.67 6.15 -17.02
C ALA A 129 19.79 5.14 -15.85
N GLY A 130 18.99 4.07 -15.83
CA GLY A 130 19.07 3.03 -14.80
C GLY A 130 18.24 3.28 -13.54
N LYS A 131 17.30 4.28 -13.54
CA LYS A 131 16.44 4.57 -12.37
C LYS A 131 15.72 3.32 -11.86
N THR A 132 15.03 2.59 -12.74
CA THR A 132 14.26 1.39 -12.38
C THR A 132 15.18 0.32 -11.80
N THR A 133 16.35 0.08 -12.41
CA THR A 133 17.35 -0.87 -11.91
C THR A 133 17.82 -0.50 -10.50
N LEU A 134 18.17 0.77 -10.28
CA LEU A 134 18.58 1.25 -8.96
C LEU A 134 17.47 1.03 -7.91
N LEU A 135 16.21 1.37 -8.23
CA LEU A 135 15.09 1.18 -7.33
C LEU A 135 14.84 -0.30 -7.00
N GLN A 136 14.96 -1.19 -7.99
CA GLN A 136 14.85 -2.64 -7.78
C GLN A 136 15.96 -3.18 -6.88
N GLN A 137 17.19 -2.73 -7.09
CA GLN A 137 18.34 -3.10 -6.24
C GLN A 137 18.19 -2.57 -4.81
N MET A 138 17.68 -1.35 -4.64
CA MET A 138 17.39 -0.78 -3.32
C MET A 138 16.28 -1.55 -2.61
N ALA A 139 15.18 -1.88 -3.30
CA ALA A 139 14.10 -2.69 -2.74
C ALA A 139 14.60 -4.09 -2.32
N HIS A 140 15.43 -4.71 -3.16
CA HIS A 140 16.10 -5.98 -2.84
C HIS A 140 16.97 -5.87 -1.59
N ALA A 141 17.81 -4.85 -1.52
CA ALA A 141 18.69 -4.61 -0.36
C ALA A 141 17.90 -4.40 0.94
N ILE A 142 16.82 -3.63 0.88
CA ILE A 142 15.91 -3.42 2.03
C ILE A 142 15.26 -4.75 2.43
N ALA A 143 14.78 -5.55 1.48
CA ALA A 143 14.18 -6.85 1.76
C ALA A 143 15.17 -7.81 2.46
N VAL A 144 16.43 -7.81 2.05
CA VAL A 144 17.48 -8.68 2.62
C VAL A 144 17.93 -8.18 4.01
N ASN A 145 18.26 -6.89 4.12
CA ASN A 145 18.88 -6.34 5.32
C ASN A 145 17.87 -5.92 6.39
N HIS A 146 16.61 -5.67 6.00
CA HIS A 146 15.54 -5.20 6.89
C HIS A 146 14.25 -6.00 6.68
N PRO A 147 14.25 -7.32 6.98
CA PRO A 147 13.15 -8.24 6.65
C PRO A 147 11.82 -7.94 7.37
N LEU A 148 11.84 -7.10 8.39
CA LEU A 148 10.63 -6.64 9.08
C LEU A 148 10.01 -5.38 8.44
N THR A 149 10.63 -4.84 7.40
CA THR A 149 10.11 -3.66 6.69
C THR A 149 9.08 -4.08 5.66
N THR A 150 7.89 -3.51 5.74
CA THR A 150 6.88 -3.67 4.68
C THR A 150 7.27 -2.80 3.48
N ILE A 151 7.35 -3.40 2.30
CA ILE A 151 7.73 -2.71 1.06
C ILE A 151 6.52 -2.64 0.15
N PHE A 152 6.14 -1.43 -0.24
CA PHE A 152 5.16 -1.19 -1.29
C PHE A 152 5.84 -0.53 -2.49
N VAL A 153 5.69 -1.16 -3.64
CA VAL A 153 6.07 -0.59 -4.94
C VAL A 153 4.80 -0.10 -5.61
N LEU A 154 4.71 1.19 -5.83
CA LEU A 154 3.59 1.81 -6.54
C LEU A 154 4.06 2.30 -7.91
N LEU A 155 3.49 1.74 -8.96
CA LEU A 155 3.77 2.07 -10.36
C LEU A 155 2.56 2.79 -10.95
N VAL A 156 2.74 4.05 -11.35
CA VAL A 156 1.67 4.86 -11.94
C VAL A 156 2.08 5.28 -13.34
N ASP A 157 1.20 5.02 -14.31
CA ASP A 157 1.42 5.30 -15.74
C ASP A 157 2.66 4.58 -16.32
N GLU A 158 3.04 3.44 -15.71
CA GLU A 158 4.14 2.61 -16.22
C GLU A 158 3.65 1.62 -17.27
N ARG A 159 4.56 1.15 -18.11
CA ARG A 159 4.24 0.19 -19.17
C ARG A 159 3.93 -1.20 -18.58
N PRO A 160 3.00 -1.97 -19.17
CA PRO A 160 2.64 -3.31 -18.66
C PRO A 160 3.83 -4.27 -18.52
N GLU A 161 4.82 -4.19 -19.42
CA GLU A 161 6.05 -4.99 -19.34
C GLU A 161 6.90 -4.62 -18.11
N GLU A 162 7.01 -3.31 -17.77
CA GLU A 162 7.75 -2.86 -16.59
C GLU A 162 7.04 -3.29 -15.30
N VAL A 163 5.73 -3.24 -15.27
CA VAL A 163 4.93 -3.79 -14.15
C VAL A 163 5.20 -5.29 -13.94
N THR A 164 5.27 -6.03 -15.04
CA THR A 164 5.57 -7.47 -14.99
C THR A 164 6.99 -7.74 -14.47
N ASP A 165 7.96 -6.94 -14.89
CA ASP A 165 9.34 -7.06 -14.45
C ASP A 165 9.48 -6.76 -12.94
N TRP A 166 8.79 -5.74 -12.44
CA TRP A 166 8.74 -5.44 -11.02
C TRP A 166 8.14 -6.60 -10.20
N LYS A 167 7.00 -7.15 -10.64
CA LYS A 167 6.36 -8.30 -9.96
C LYS A 167 7.22 -9.55 -9.92
N ARG A 168 8.15 -9.71 -10.87
CA ARG A 168 9.10 -10.83 -10.91
C ARG A 168 10.37 -10.59 -10.10
N SER A 169 10.78 -9.33 -9.97
CA SER A 169 12.06 -8.97 -9.32
C SER A 169 11.93 -8.76 -7.82
N ILE A 170 10.74 -8.41 -7.32
CA ILE A 170 10.57 -8.16 -5.89
C ILE A 170 10.56 -9.50 -5.11
N ILE A 171 11.41 -9.58 -4.08
CA ILE A 171 11.53 -10.77 -3.24
C ILE A 171 10.55 -10.71 -2.07
N LEU A 172 10.41 -9.54 -1.47
CA LEU A 172 9.54 -9.27 -0.33
C LEU A 172 8.85 -7.93 -0.54
N GLY A 173 7.53 -7.93 -0.49
CA GLY A 173 6.71 -6.72 -0.65
C GLY A 173 5.62 -6.87 -1.69
N ASP A 174 4.78 -5.84 -1.80
CA ASP A 174 3.64 -5.80 -2.69
C ASP A 174 3.88 -4.81 -3.84
N VAL A 175 3.50 -5.19 -5.05
CA VAL A 175 3.55 -4.34 -6.25
C VAL A 175 2.15 -3.95 -6.65
N PHE A 176 1.82 -2.69 -6.47
CA PHE A 176 0.59 -2.06 -6.93
C PHE A 176 0.87 -1.28 -8.22
N ALA A 177 0.01 -1.43 -9.18
CA ALA A 177 0.22 -0.78 -10.46
C ALA A 177 -1.08 -0.26 -11.09
N SER A 178 -0.98 0.89 -11.69
CA SER A 178 -1.93 1.40 -12.65
C SER A 178 -1.18 1.70 -13.94
N SER A 179 -1.27 0.77 -14.91
CA SER A 179 -0.50 0.82 -16.16
C SER A 179 -1.04 1.88 -17.12
N SER A 180 -0.20 2.28 -18.07
CA SER A 180 -0.46 3.39 -19.01
C SER A 180 -1.70 3.22 -19.90
N ASP A 181 -2.28 2.04 -19.97
CA ASP A 181 -3.54 1.75 -20.67
C ASP A 181 -4.80 1.96 -19.83
N GLN A 182 -4.64 2.27 -18.53
CA GLN A 182 -5.75 2.48 -17.60
C GLN A 182 -6.21 3.96 -17.59
N SER A 183 -7.40 4.18 -17.01
CA SER A 183 -7.96 5.52 -16.86
C SER A 183 -7.26 6.34 -15.78
N ILE A 184 -7.34 7.68 -15.90
CA ILE A 184 -6.84 8.62 -14.89
C ILE A 184 -7.49 8.35 -13.53
N ASP A 185 -8.78 8.04 -13.48
CA ASP A 185 -9.49 7.71 -12.23
C ASP A 185 -8.89 6.50 -11.55
N ASN A 186 -8.48 5.48 -12.32
CA ASN A 186 -7.77 4.32 -11.77
C ASN A 186 -6.39 4.69 -11.22
N HIS A 187 -5.64 5.57 -11.91
CA HIS A 187 -4.35 6.06 -11.40
C HIS A 187 -4.51 6.75 -10.05
N ILE A 188 -5.52 7.61 -9.92
CA ILE A 188 -5.82 8.32 -8.68
C ILE A 188 -6.23 7.32 -7.59
N GLN A 189 -7.19 6.45 -7.87
CA GLN A 189 -7.70 5.48 -6.90
C GLN A 189 -6.60 4.56 -6.34
N VAL A 190 -5.80 3.96 -7.23
CA VAL A 190 -4.69 3.07 -6.81
C VAL A 190 -3.69 3.83 -5.95
N THR A 191 -3.32 5.05 -6.38
CA THR A 191 -2.36 5.89 -5.65
C THR A 191 -2.88 6.23 -4.26
N GLU A 192 -4.10 6.75 -4.15
CA GLU A 192 -4.72 7.10 -2.87
C GLU A 192 -4.79 5.89 -1.93
N MET A 193 -5.25 4.75 -2.43
CA MET A 193 -5.42 3.55 -1.60
C MET A 193 -4.09 2.99 -1.09
N VAL A 194 -3.02 3.01 -1.91
CA VAL A 194 -1.69 2.57 -1.47
C VAL A 194 -1.14 3.53 -0.41
N PHE A 195 -1.29 4.83 -0.58
CA PHE A 195 -0.88 5.81 0.43
C PHE A 195 -1.69 5.67 1.72
N GLU A 196 -3.02 5.52 1.63
CA GLU A 196 -3.84 5.32 2.82
C GLU A 196 -3.49 4.01 3.53
N ARG A 197 -3.21 2.92 2.77
CA ARG A 197 -2.72 1.68 3.36
C ARG A 197 -1.38 1.86 4.08
N ALA A 198 -0.43 2.55 3.48
CA ALA A 198 0.87 2.84 4.09
C ALA A 198 0.76 3.70 5.36
N ARG A 199 -0.25 4.56 5.45
CA ARG A 199 -0.52 5.38 6.66
C ARG A 199 -1.13 4.57 7.81
N ARG A 200 -1.64 3.35 7.54
CA ARG A 200 -2.27 2.46 8.55
C ARG A 200 -1.34 1.37 9.08
N LEU A 201 -0.12 1.28 8.55
CA LEU A 201 0.93 0.37 9.02
C LEU A 201 1.83 1.05 10.05
#